data_6be11e3b8f1f3f1bebd6bdb32b690218
#
_entry.id   6be11e3b8f1f3f1bebd6bdb32b690218
#
_cell.length_a   1.000
_cell.length_b   1.000
_cell.length_c   1.000
_cell.angle_alpha   90.00
_cell.angle_beta   90.00
_cell.angle_gamma   90.00
#
_symmetry.space_group_name_H-M   'P 1'
#
loop_
_entity.id
_entity.type
_entity.pdbx_description
1 polymer ?
#
loop_
_entity_poly.entity_id
_entity_poly.type
_entity_poly.pdbx_seq_one_letter_code
_entity_poly.pdbx_strand_id
1 'polypeptide(L)'
;MKLQGMSQDAIANRLNELGILSPFEYKISSGSRYETGFRQKEQALWSSVTVRRILENEVYIGNLVQGKRTTPNHKVKQTYVKPEDDWIRIEKNHEPLVSDRDFEIVQRLLGMDTRTSPDQKQVYLLSGIAVCADCGAPMTRKVSTVAGKKYAYYLCSTNKETKRCSSHRIPEKDLEDAVLV
;
A
#
# COMPACT_ATOMS: atom_id res chain seq x y z
N MET A 1 -7.65 6.97 8.96
CA MET A 1 -7.83 5.60 8.47
C MET A 1 -6.48 4.90 8.18
N LYS A 2 -5.65 5.34 7.19
CA LYS A 2 -4.38 4.63 6.91
C LYS A 2 -3.39 4.73 8.07
N LEU A 3 -3.22 5.90 8.68
CA LEU A 3 -2.41 6.11 9.89
C LEU A 3 -2.90 5.31 11.12
N GLN A 4 -4.14 4.84 11.09
CA GLN A 4 -4.74 3.98 12.11
C GLN A 4 -4.60 2.47 11.78
N GLY A 5 -3.77 2.14 10.77
CA GLY A 5 -3.46 0.76 10.39
C GLY A 5 -4.45 0.08 9.45
N MET A 6 -5.46 0.78 8.93
CA MET A 6 -6.41 0.17 7.99
C MET A 6 -5.74 -0.18 6.65
N SER A 7 -6.08 -1.36 6.11
CA SER A 7 -5.68 -1.74 4.75
C SER A 7 -6.42 -0.90 3.70
N GLN A 8 -5.90 -0.86 2.47
CA GLN A 8 -6.54 -0.14 1.36
C GLN A 8 -7.95 -0.69 1.06
N ASP A 9 -8.13 -2.02 1.15
CA ASP A 9 -9.43 -2.66 0.96
C ASP A 9 -10.41 -2.29 2.09
N ALA A 10 -9.94 -2.30 3.34
CA ALA A 10 -10.77 -1.89 4.47
C ALA A 10 -11.20 -0.42 4.37
N ILE A 11 -10.30 0.47 3.91
CA ILE A 11 -10.63 1.88 3.66
C ILE A 11 -11.66 2.00 2.55
N ALA A 12 -11.49 1.30 1.41
CA ALA A 12 -12.42 1.33 0.29
C ALA A 12 -13.82 0.86 0.72
N ASN A 13 -13.90 -0.27 1.43
CA ASN A 13 -15.15 -0.79 1.96
C ASN A 13 -15.82 0.20 2.92
N ARG A 14 -15.04 0.80 3.82
CA ARG A 14 -15.57 1.79 4.76
C ARG A 14 -16.12 3.03 4.09
N LEU A 15 -15.46 3.52 3.03
CA LEU A 15 -15.95 4.66 2.24
C LEU A 15 -17.25 4.32 1.51
N ASN A 16 -17.36 3.10 0.97
CA ASN A 16 -18.59 2.59 0.33
C ASN A 16 -19.74 2.44 1.34
N GLU A 17 -19.48 1.89 2.51
CA GLU A 17 -20.46 1.77 3.61
C GLU A 17 -20.99 3.14 4.07
N LEU A 18 -20.13 4.15 4.11
CA LEU A 18 -20.49 5.52 4.47
C LEU A 18 -21.22 6.26 3.34
N GLY A 19 -21.41 5.66 2.16
CA GLY A 19 -22.03 6.29 1.01
C GLY A 19 -21.23 7.44 0.41
N ILE A 20 -19.92 7.52 0.68
CA ILE A 20 -19.06 8.55 0.12
C ILE A 20 -18.82 8.24 -1.35
N LEU A 21 -19.17 9.18 -2.23
CA LEU A 21 -19.01 9.03 -3.66
C LEU A 21 -17.54 8.80 -4.04
N SER A 22 -17.29 7.83 -4.92
CA SER A 22 -15.97 7.66 -5.51
C SER A 22 -15.59 8.89 -6.35
N PRO A 23 -14.31 9.15 -6.64
CA PRO A 23 -13.88 10.29 -7.44
C PRO A 23 -14.58 10.38 -8.82
N PHE A 24 -14.91 9.23 -9.39
CA PHE A 24 -15.63 9.15 -10.66
C PHE A 24 -17.10 9.59 -10.49
N GLU A 25 -17.81 9.02 -9.52
CA GLU A 25 -19.21 9.37 -9.25
C GLU A 25 -19.36 10.83 -8.79
N TYR A 26 -18.39 11.34 -8.02
CA TYR A 26 -18.37 12.75 -7.65
C TYR A 26 -18.25 13.66 -8.87
N LYS A 27 -17.42 13.32 -9.86
CA LYS A 27 -17.34 14.11 -11.12
C LYS A 27 -18.67 14.12 -11.87
N ILE A 28 -19.34 12.97 -11.95
CA ILE A 28 -20.66 12.90 -12.60
C ILE A 28 -21.68 13.73 -11.85
N SER A 29 -21.76 13.61 -10.54
CA SER A 29 -22.69 14.38 -9.70
C SER A 29 -22.45 15.89 -9.79
N SER A 30 -21.21 16.30 -10.08
CA SER A 30 -20.81 17.70 -10.29
C SER A 30 -21.09 18.20 -11.72
N GLY A 31 -21.82 17.43 -12.56
CA GLY A 31 -22.18 17.81 -13.92
C GLY A 31 -21.06 17.63 -14.96
N SER A 32 -20.00 16.89 -14.64
CA SER A 32 -18.96 16.57 -15.61
C SER A 32 -19.51 15.65 -16.71
N ARG A 33 -19.28 16.02 -17.97
CA ARG A 33 -19.59 15.19 -19.15
C ARG A 33 -18.55 14.10 -19.42
N TYR A 34 -17.72 13.76 -18.42
CA TYR A 34 -16.67 12.77 -18.58
C TYR A 34 -17.28 11.37 -18.68
N GLU A 35 -17.21 10.79 -19.87
CA GLU A 35 -17.57 9.40 -20.12
C GLU A 35 -16.30 8.55 -20.21
N THR A 36 -16.32 7.38 -19.60
CA THR A 36 -15.26 6.38 -19.73
C THR A 36 -15.84 5.11 -20.32
N GLY A 37 -15.19 4.57 -21.36
CA GLY A 37 -15.54 3.28 -21.94
C GLY A 37 -15.33 2.10 -21.01
N PHE A 38 -14.81 2.33 -19.79
CA PHE A 38 -14.54 1.29 -18.79
C PHE A 38 -15.63 1.16 -17.72
N ARG A 39 -16.71 1.93 -17.79
CA ARG A 39 -17.81 1.81 -16.84
C ARG A 39 -18.55 0.49 -17.05
N GLN A 40 -18.30 -0.48 -16.19
CA GLN A 40 -18.93 -1.81 -16.23
C GLN A 40 -20.13 -1.95 -15.26
N LYS A 41 -20.36 -0.96 -14.40
CA LYS A 41 -21.40 -0.98 -13.36
C LYS A 41 -22.20 0.31 -13.38
N GLU A 42 -23.44 0.25 -12.92
CA GLU A 42 -24.30 1.42 -12.76
C GLU A 42 -23.68 2.49 -11.87
N GLN A 43 -22.97 2.06 -10.81
CA GLN A 43 -22.26 2.93 -9.89
C GLN A 43 -20.81 2.48 -9.72
N ALA A 44 -19.87 3.41 -9.82
CA ALA A 44 -18.45 3.16 -9.58
C ALA A 44 -18.12 3.30 -8.09
N LEU A 45 -17.91 2.17 -7.42
CA LEU A 45 -17.53 2.13 -6.01
C LEU A 45 -16.03 2.43 -5.80
N TRP A 46 -15.68 2.79 -4.57
CA TRP A 46 -14.28 2.83 -4.15
C TRP A 46 -13.64 1.46 -4.27
N SER A 47 -12.39 1.42 -4.69
CA SER A 47 -11.55 0.23 -4.76
C SER A 47 -10.23 0.48 -4.07
N SER A 48 -9.56 -0.59 -3.62
CA SER A 48 -8.21 -0.51 -3.03
C SER A 48 -7.20 0.17 -3.95
N VAL A 49 -7.33 -0.04 -5.27
CA VAL A 49 -6.48 0.61 -6.28
C VAL A 49 -6.69 2.12 -6.29
N THR A 50 -7.95 2.58 -6.21
CA THR A 50 -8.26 4.02 -6.16
C THR A 50 -7.72 4.64 -4.88
N VAL A 51 -7.94 3.98 -3.74
CA VAL A 51 -7.40 4.42 -2.43
C VAL A 51 -5.87 4.51 -2.48
N ARG A 52 -5.19 3.48 -3.01
CA ARG A 52 -3.74 3.46 -3.13
C ARG A 52 -3.22 4.62 -3.98
N ARG A 53 -3.81 4.88 -5.14
CA ARG A 53 -3.43 5.99 -6.03
C ARG A 53 -3.56 7.36 -5.35
N ILE A 54 -4.56 7.54 -4.50
CA ILE A 54 -4.72 8.76 -3.72
C ILE A 54 -3.62 8.88 -2.66
N LEU A 55 -3.35 7.80 -1.93
CA LEU A 55 -2.33 7.77 -0.89
C LEU A 55 -0.90 7.97 -1.42
N GLU A 56 -0.62 7.59 -2.66
CA GLU A 56 0.68 7.76 -3.33
C GLU A 56 0.83 9.09 -4.07
N ASN A 57 -0.21 9.91 -4.12
CA ASN A 57 -0.19 11.11 -4.95
C ASN A 57 0.37 12.32 -4.22
N GLU A 58 1.54 12.78 -4.63
CA GLU A 58 2.25 13.93 -4.08
C GLU A 58 1.49 15.27 -4.19
N VAL A 59 0.42 15.33 -4.99
CA VAL A 59 -0.41 16.53 -5.07
C VAL A 59 -1.00 16.92 -3.72
N TYR A 60 -1.23 15.97 -2.83
CA TYR A 60 -1.80 16.23 -1.51
C TYR A 60 -0.81 16.88 -0.53
N ILE A 61 0.49 16.83 -0.80
CA ILE A 61 1.54 17.55 -0.06
C ILE A 61 2.01 18.82 -0.77
N GLY A 62 1.25 19.28 -1.77
CA GLY A 62 1.53 20.51 -2.48
C GLY A 62 2.44 20.38 -3.70
N ASN A 63 2.87 19.19 -4.07
CA ASN A 63 3.76 18.96 -5.21
C ASN A 63 2.96 18.72 -6.51
N LEU A 64 3.36 19.39 -7.58
CA LEU A 64 2.85 19.12 -8.92
C LEU A 64 3.81 18.20 -9.66
N VAL A 65 3.33 16.99 -10.03
CA VAL A 65 4.13 16.02 -10.78
C VAL A 65 3.44 15.70 -12.11
N GLN A 66 4.10 16.04 -13.22
CA GLN A 66 3.60 15.88 -14.57
C GLN A 66 4.57 15.08 -15.46
N GLY A 67 4.15 14.78 -16.69
CA GLY A 67 5.00 14.11 -17.66
C GLY A 67 5.28 12.64 -17.37
N LYS A 68 4.52 11.99 -16.46
CA LYS A 68 4.71 10.58 -16.08
C LYS A 68 4.52 9.59 -17.22
N ARG A 69 3.80 10.00 -18.28
CA ARG A 69 3.48 9.14 -19.43
C ARG A 69 3.69 9.87 -20.74
N THR A 70 3.99 9.12 -21.78
CA THR A 70 4.15 9.63 -23.15
C THR A 70 3.58 8.64 -24.14
N THR A 71 3.32 9.12 -25.37
CA THR A 71 3.04 8.31 -26.54
C THR A 71 4.16 8.56 -27.56
N PRO A 72 4.61 7.55 -28.35
CA PRO A 72 5.68 7.72 -29.33
C PRO A 72 5.35 8.81 -30.36
N ASN A 73 4.10 8.87 -30.79
CA ASN A 73 3.58 9.90 -31.68
C ASN A 73 2.04 9.95 -31.59
N HIS A 74 1.42 10.94 -32.26
CA HIS A 74 -0.03 11.16 -32.24
C HIS A 74 -0.88 10.00 -32.85
N LYS A 75 -0.27 9.14 -33.66
CA LYS A 75 -0.94 8.00 -34.32
C LYS A 75 -0.96 6.74 -33.44
N VAL A 76 -0.02 6.64 -32.49
CA VAL A 76 0.10 5.49 -31.61
C VAL A 76 -0.69 5.74 -30.31
N LYS A 77 -1.75 4.97 -30.11
CA LYS A 77 -2.59 5.09 -28.91
C LYS A 77 -1.96 4.47 -27.65
N GLN A 78 -0.88 3.69 -27.82
CA GLN A 78 -0.22 3.03 -26.69
C GLN A 78 0.57 4.06 -25.89
N THR A 79 0.32 4.08 -24.57
CA THR A 79 0.98 4.99 -23.63
C THR A 79 2.07 4.24 -22.87
N TYR A 80 3.24 4.84 -22.76
CA TYR A 80 4.38 4.33 -22.01
C TYR A 80 4.61 5.19 -20.76
N VAL A 81 4.97 4.53 -19.66
CA VAL A 81 5.40 5.21 -18.43
C VAL A 81 6.86 5.63 -18.62
N LYS A 82 7.16 6.90 -18.37
CA LYS A 82 8.54 7.41 -18.37
C LYS A 82 9.27 7.04 -17.07
N PRO A 83 10.62 6.92 -17.10
CA PRO A 83 11.43 6.90 -15.89
C PRO A 83 11.10 8.11 -14.99
N GLU A 84 11.25 7.96 -13.68
CA GLU A 84 10.94 9.03 -12.73
C GLU A 84 11.82 10.27 -12.90
N ASP A 85 13.06 10.09 -13.37
CA ASP A 85 14.01 11.16 -13.66
C ASP A 85 13.55 12.08 -14.80
N ASP A 86 12.66 11.58 -15.67
CA ASP A 86 12.07 12.34 -16.78
C ASP A 86 10.76 13.05 -16.40
N TRP A 87 10.30 12.90 -15.15
CA TRP A 87 9.10 13.57 -14.70
C TRP A 87 9.37 15.03 -14.33
N ILE A 88 8.43 15.89 -14.67
CA ILE A 88 8.47 17.29 -14.26
C ILE A 88 7.88 17.39 -12.86
N ARG A 89 8.70 17.70 -11.86
CA ARG A 89 8.28 17.87 -10.47
C ARG A 89 8.50 19.32 -10.06
N ILE A 90 7.45 19.96 -9.55
CA ILE A 90 7.48 21.30 -8.97
C ILE A 90 7.02 21.15 -7.53
N GLU A 91 7.95 21.34 -6.60
CA GLU A 91 7.68 21.22 -5.16
C GLU A 91 6.95 22.48 -4.65
N LYS A 92 6.09 22.28 -3.65
CA LYS A 92 5.35 23.35 -2.96
C LYS A 92 4.63 24.32 -3.91
N ASN A 93 4.07 23.78 -4.99
CA ASN A 93 3.36 24.53 -6.02
C ASN A 93 2.00 25.08 -5.52
N HIS A 94 1.43 24.51 -4.49
CA HIS A 94 0.15 24.89 -3.88
C HIS A 94 0.11 24.51 -2.40
N GLU A 95 -0.88 25.01 -1.68
CA GLU A 95 -1.07 24.71 -0.27
C GLU A 95 -1.33 23.21 -0.06
N PRO A 96 -0.56 22.54 0.83
CA PRO A 96 -0.72 21.11 1.09
C PRO A 96 -2.00 20.82 1.88
N LEU A 97 -2.69 19.73 1.55
CA LEU A 97 -3.83 19.22 2.30
C LEU A 97 -3.41 18.25 3.42
N VAL A 98 -2.23 17.69 3.30
CA VAL A 98 -1.65 16.71 4.23
C VAL A 98 -0.23 17.11 4.54
N SER A 99 0.22 16.91 5.79
CA SER A 99 1.60 17.20 6.17
C SER A 99 2.59 16.23 5.49
N ASP A 100 3.81 16.71 5.19
CA ASP A 100 4.89 15.88 4.66
C ASP A 100 5.14 14.66 5.56
N ARG A 101 5.13 14.85 6.88
CA ARG A 101 5.31 13.79 7.87
C ARG A 101 4.27 12.69 7.75
N ASP A 102 2.99 13.05 7.66
CA ASP A 102 1.90 12.07 7.56
C ASP A 102 1.99 11.32 6.24
N PHE A 103 2.33 12.00 5.16
CA PHE A 103 2.55 11.41 3.85
C PHE A 103 3.69 10.40 3.88
N GLU A 104 4.85 10.76 4.44
CA GLU A 104 5.99 9.83 4.59
C GLU A 104 5.64 8.59 5.41
N ILE A 105 4.93 8.75 6.53
CA ILE A 105 4.46 7.61 7.33
C ILE A 105 3.58 6.71 6.50
N VAL A 106 2.66 7.29 5.71
CA VAL A 106 1.78 6.52 4.82
C VAL A 106 2.58 5.79 3.74
N GLN A 107 3.60 6.43 3.12
CA GLN A 107 4.46 5.75 2.14
C GLN A 107 5.19 4.54 2.75
N ARG A 108 5.73 4.67 3.97
CA ARG A 108 6.33 3.53 4.69
C ARG A 108 5.31 2.42 4.94
N LEU A 109 4.09 2.76 5.39
CA LEU A 109 3.01 1.81 5.61
C LEU A 109 2.52 1.13 4.31
N LEU A 110 2.63 1.79 3.16
CA LEU A 110 2.31 1.21 1.85
C LEU A 110 3.39 0.23 1.36
N GLY A 111 4.65 0.48 1.72
CA GLY A 111 5.78 -0.40 1.42
C GLY A 111 5.86 -1.65 2.30
N MET A 112 5.19 -1.65 3.45
CA MET A 112 5.17 -2.81 4.34
C MET A 112 4.26 -3.90 3.79
N ASP A 113 4.72 -5.16 3.83
CA ASP A 113 3.89 -6.32 3.48
C ASP A 113 2.95 -6.65 4.64
N THR A 114 1.78 -6.02 4.63
CA THR A 114 0.70 -6.24 5.62
C THR A 114 -0.40 -7.17 5.10
N ARG A 115 -0.08 -8.03 4.11
CA ARG A 115 -1.06 -8.99 3.59
C ARG A 115 -1.45 -9.97 4.69
N THR A 116 -2.76 -10.13 4.90
CA THR A 116 -3.28 -11.16 5.80
C THR A 116 -3.12 -12.54 5.17
N SER A 117 -2.83 -13.56 5.99
CA SER A 117 -2.91 -14.94 5.52
C SER A 117 -4.34 -15.25 5.03
N PRO A 118 -4.53 -16.01 3.93
CA PRO A 118 -5.85 -16.38 3.43
C PRO A 118 -6.77 -17.00 4.47
N ASP A 119 -6.20 -17.74 5.43
CA ASP A 119 -6.92 -18.46 6.48
C ASP A 119 -7.14 -17.64 7.75
N GLN A 120 -6.51 -16.49 7.88
CA GLN A 120 -6.56 -15.67 9.11
C GLN A 120 -6.73 -14.21 8.72
N LYS A 121 -7.91 -13.65 8.94
CA LYS A 121 -8.23 -12.23 8.71
C LYS A 121 -7.52 -11.26 9.68
N GLN A 122 -6.43 -11.70 10.30
CA GLN A 122 -5.72 -10.96 11.35
C GLN A 122 -4.33 -10.54 10.89
N VAL A 123 -4.00 -9.27 11.10
CA VAL A 123 -2.63 -8.75 10.96
C VAL A 123 -1.96 -8.88 12.33
N TYR A 124 -0.82 -9.54 12.38
CA TYR A 124 -0.03 -9.67 13.61
C TYR A 124 0.81 -8.43 13.88
N LEU A 125 1.08 -8.16 15.16
CA LEU A 125 1.72 -6.92 15.65
C LEU A 125 2.99 -6.53 14.87
N LEU A 126 3.85 -7.49 14.56
CA LEU A 126 5.14 -7.25 13.92
C LEU A 126 5.16 -7.61 12.43
N SER A 127 3.99 -7.87 11.82
CA SER A 127 3.88 -8.16 10.39
C SER A 127 4.32 -6.96 9.54
N GLY A 128 5.32 -7.16 8.68
CA GLY A 128 5.88 -6.13 7.82
C GLY A 128 6.85 -5.16 8.52
N ILE A 129 7.03 -5.27 9.84
CA ILE A 129 7.93 -4.41 10.63
C ILE A 129 9.26 -5.12 10.88
N ALA A 130 9.20 -6.42 11.24
CA ALA A 130 10.41 -7.19 11.52
C ALA A 130 11.24 -7.43 10.26
N VAL A 131 12.51 -7.08 10.28
CA VAL A 131 13.48 -7.29 9.20
C VAL A 131 14.66 -8.13 9.68
N CYS A 132 15.25 -8.89 8.76
CA CYS A 132 16.44 -9.67 9.02
C CYS A 132 17.66 -8.74 9.14
N ALA A 133 18.42 -8.84 10.23
CA ALA A 133 19.59 -8.00 10.47
C ALA A 133 20.72 -8.23 9.44
N ASP A 134 20.85 -9.46 8.89
CA ASP A 134 21.91 -9.78 7.95
C ASP A 134 21.65 -9.34 6.52
N CYS A 135 20.40 -9.51 6.03
CA CYS A 135 20.08 -9.25 4.62
C CYS A 135 19.05 -8.14 4.42
N GLY A 136 18.51 -7.53 5.48
CA GLY A 136 17.51 -6.48 5.39
C GLY A 136 16.13 -6.92 4.88
N ALA A 137 15.97 -8.20 4.52
CA ALA A 137 14.72 -8.71 4.00
C ALA A 137 13.65 -8.80 5.09
N PRO A 138 12.35 -8.64 4.76
CA PRO A 138 11.28 -8.77 5.72
C PRO A 138 11.23 -10.19 6.31
N MET A 139 10.88 -10.27 7.57
CA MET A 139 10.67 -11.55 8.24
C MET A 139 9.20 -11.97 8.13
N THR A 140 8.96 -13.23 7.79
CA THR A 140 7.62 -13.80 7.67
C THR A 140 7.26 -14.62 8.90
N ARG A 141 6.05 -14.38 9.44
CA ARG A 141 5.51 -15.19 10.52
C ARG A 141 5.12 -16.57 10.01
N LYS A 142 5.49 -17.60 10.78
CA LYS A 142 5.08 -18.98 10.53
C LYS A 142 4.61 -19.63 11.81
N VAL A 143 3.60 -20.49 11.72
CA VAL A 143 3.12 -21.31 12.84
C VAL A 143 3.45 -22.75 12.55
N SER A 144 4.03 -23.45 13.51
CA SER A 144 4.21 -24.90 13.48
C SER A 144 3.45 -25.54 14.64
N THR A 145 2.85 -26.69 14.40
CA THR A 145 2.15 -27.46 15.43
C THR A 145 3.00 -28.69 15.76
N VAL A 146 3.41 -28.81 17.01
CA VAL A 146 4.18 -29.97 17.51
C VAL A 146 3.44 -30.51 18.72
N ALA A 147 3.09 -31.79 18.69
CA ALA A 147 2.34 -32.45 19.76
C ALA A 147 1.08 -31.70 20.21
N GLY A 148 0.32 -31.14 19.26
CA GLY A 148 -0.92 -30.38 19.50
C GLY A 148 -0.69 -28.94 19.97
N LYS A 149 0.52 -28.52 20.26
CA LYS A 149 0.86 -27.14 20.64
C LYS A 149 1.29 -26.33 19.43
N LYS A 150 0.75 -25.09 19.31
CA LYS A 150 1.12 -24.14 18.23
C LYS A 150 2.28 -23.27 18.69
N TYR A 151 3.32 -23.21 17.84
CA TYR A 151 4.50 -22.36 18.03
C TYR A 151 4.56 -21.37 16.88
N ALA A 152 4.47 -20.09 17.20
CA ALA A 152 4.61 -19.01 16.25
C ALA A 152 6.03 -18.44 16.30
N TYR A 153 6.58 -18.16 15.12
CA TYR A 153 7.94 -17.61 15.01
C TYR A 153 8.10 -16.82 13.71
N TYR A 154 9.02 -15.89 13.71
CA TYR A 154 9.44 -15.13 12.53
C TYR A 154 10.67 -15.74 11.91
N LEU A 155 10.71 -15.80 10.58
CA LEU A 155 11.86 -16.29 9.83
C LEU A 155 12.16 -15.39 8.62
N CYS A 156 13.43 -15.30 8.24
CA CYS A 156 13.90 -14.52 7.12
C CYS A 156 13.26 -15.01 5.80
N SER A 157 12.65 -14.10 5.04
CA SER A 157 12.02 -14.43 3.75
C SER A 157 13.06 -14.91 2.72
N THR A 158 14.24 -14.29 2.66
CA THR A 158 15.33 -14.71 1.77
C THR A 158 15.80 -16.13 2.06
N ASN A 159 15.93 -16.49 3.35
CA ASN A 159 16.25 -17.88 3.71
C ASN A 159 15.12 -18.83 3.33
N LYS A 160 13.86 -18.44 3.57
CA LYS A 160 12.69 -19.26 3.23
C LYS A 160 12.61 -19.56 1.74
N GLU A 161 12.84 -18.57 0.89
CA GLU A 161 12.61 -18.64 -0.56
C GLU A 161 13.85 -19.15 -1.32
N THR A 162 15.01 -18.61 -1.04
CA THR A 162 16.22 -18.82 -1.86
C THR A 162 17.39 -19.47 -1.13
N LYS A 163 17.33 -19.61 0.19
CA LYS A 163 18.45 -20.12 1.03
C LYS A 163 19.73 -19.28 0.96
N ARG A 164 19.66 -18.05 0.45
CA ARG A 164 20.83 -17.17 0.32
C ARG A 164 21.21 -16.43 1.60
N CYS A 165 20.38 -16.50 2.64
CA CYS A 165 20.66 -15.98 3.96
C CYS A 165 20.74 -17.11 4.96
N SER A 166 21.45 -16.90 6.07
CA SER A 166 21.48 -17.85 7.19
C SER A 166 20.07 -18.02 7.79
N SER A 167 19.86 -19.16 8.46
CA SER A 167 18.55 -19.48 9.05
C SER A 167 18.34 -18.67 10.32
N HIS A 168 17.70 -17.51 10.17
CA HIS A 168 17.26 -16.69 11.30
C HIS A 168 15.81 -17.02 11.64
N ARG A 169 15.60 -17.47 12.87
CA ARG A 169 14.29 -17.85 13.39
C ARG A 169 14.19 -17.35 14.83
N ILE A 170 13.20 -16.49 15.09
CA ILE A 170 12.94 -15.91 16.40
C ILE A 170 11.51 -16.26 16.82
N PRO A 171 11.28 -16.83 18.03
CA PRO A 171 9.95 -17.01 18.57
C PRO A 171 9.19 -15.66 18.61
N GLU A 172 7.90 -15.70 18.29
CA GLU A 172 7.05 -14.49 18.30
C GLU A 172 7.08 -13.80 19.65
N LYS A 173 6.95 -14.59 20.73
CA LYS A 173 6.94 -14.06 22.10
C LYS A 173 8.22 -13.30 22.44
N ASP A 174 9.38 -13.85 22.09
CA ASP A 174 10.67 -13.21 22.42
C ASP A 174 10.83 -11.87 21.68
N LEU A 175 10.30 -11.78 20.46
CA LEU A 175 10.35 -10.56 19.68
C LEU A 175 9.32 -9.52 20.19
N GLU A 176 8.14 -9.96 20.61
CA GLU A 176 7.14 -9.09 21.22
C GLU A 176 7.62 -8.56 22.57
N ASP A 177 8.18 -9.42 23.43
CA ASP A 177 8.72 -9.05 24.73
C ASP A 177 9.87 -8.02 24.59
N ALA A 178 10.67 -8.11 23.53
CA ALA A 178 11.76 -7.14 23.26
C ALA A 178 11.27 -5.76 22.80
N VAL A 179 10.07 -5.66 22.23
CA VAL A 179 9.51 -4.41 21.67
C VAL A 179 8.53 -3.72 22.62
N LEU A 180 7.86 -4.49 23.49
CA LEU A 180 6.80 -4.00 24.38
C LEU A 180 7.27 -3.71 25.83
N VAL A 181 8.57 -3.61 26.06
CA VAL A 181 9.18 -3.21 27.36
C VAL A 181 8.98 -1.73 27.62
#